data_17fb1a55076f077318ed3b8936399b7f
#
_entry.id   17fb1a55076f077318ed3b8936399b7f
#
_cell.length_a   1.000
_cell.length_b   1.000
_cell.length_c   1.000
_cell.angle_alpha   90.00
_cell.angle_beta   90.00
_cell.angle_gamma   90.00
#
_symmetry.space_group_name_H-M   'P 1'
#
loop_
_entity.id
_entity.type
_entity.pdbx_description
1 polymer ?
#
loop_
_entity_poly.entity_id
_entity_poly.type
_entity_poly.pdbx_seq_one_letter_code
_entity_poly.pdbx_strand_id
1 'polypeptide(L)'
;MTKKLLSLLVAFALLAMPCLTVAEEYQTYVSEDQSVTFLYPSDWILLSRENIDTMIDAAATVEEVAELAQTARTQIEQLGIIVLMDATGANNINFQHQNAGVALSGDDLMNLSSSLQSNISSAIGGVSFYDPELMAIGGTDAMLLQYVYTMAGIDFTGMQVYMPVGTELAICTLTSSAEDISAGAEAVGIIMGSLELQ
;
A
#
# COMPACT_ATOMS: atom_id res chain seq x y z
N MET A 1 16.76 -10.76 -4.75
CA MET A 1 15.50 -10.02 -4.99
C MET A 1 15.36 -8.75 -4.13
N THR A 2 15.83 -8.74 -2.89
CA THR A 2 15.63 -7.65 -1.91
C THR A 2 16.27 -6.30 -2.25
N LYS A 3 17.46 -6.28 -2.88
CA LYS A 3 18.11 -5.01 -3.30
C LYS A 3 17.35 -4.25 -4.39
N LYS A 4 16.60 -4.97 -5.23
CA LYS A 4 15.83 -4.40 -6.34
C LYS A 4 14.55 -3.68 -5.86
N LEU A 5 13.91 -4.16 -4.77
CA LEU A 5 12.72 -3.50 -4.23
C LEU A 5 13.06 -2.15 -3.59
N LEU A 6 14.20 -2.08 -2.89
CA LEU A 6 14.67 -0.84 -2.26
C LEU A 6 15.04 0.22 -3.31
N SER A 7 15.66 -0.20 -4.43
CA SER A 7 15.97 0.71 -5.55
C SER A 7 14.71 1.26 -6.23
N LEU A 8 13.63 0.50 -6.27
CA LEU A 8 12.36 0.95 -6.85
C LEU A 8 11.79 2.14 -6.07
N LEU A 9 11.79 2.06 -4.73
CA LEU A 9 11.35 3.13 -3.85
C LEU A 9 12.15 4.44 -4.06
N VAL A 10 13.46 4.34 -4.24
CA VAL A 10 14.34 5.52 -4.43
C VAL A 10 14.20 6.11 -5.83
N ALA A 11 13.99 5.27 -6.87
CA ALA A 11 13.91 5.75 -8.25
C ALA A 11 12.63 6.55 -8.53
N PHE A 12 11.50 6.18 -7.94
CA PHE A 12 10.24 6.92 -8.10
C PHE A 12 10.22 8.24 -7.33
N ALA A 13 10.94 8.35 -6.22
CA ALA A 13 11.06 9.61 -5.45
C ALA A 13 11.74 10.73 -6.25
N LEU A 14 12.57 10.41 -7.25
CA LEU A 14 13.29 11.38 -8.08
C LEU A 14 12.45 11.97 -9.22
N LEU A 15 11.27 11.44 -9.52
CA LEU A 15 10.41 11.90 -10.61
C LEU A 15 9.33 12.90 -10.16
N ALA A 16 9.20 13.17 -8.86
CA ALA A 16 8.23 14.12 -8.34
C ALA A 16 8.70 15.58 -8.58
N MET A 17 8.31 16.18 -9.70
CA MET A 17 8.40 17.63 -9.87
C MET A 17 7.18 18.30 -9.24
N PRO A 18 7.36 19.33 -8.39
CA PRO A 18 6.25 20.00 -7.73
C PRO A 18 5.49 20.85 -8.75
N CYS A 19 4.24 20.50 -9.00
CA CYS A 19 3.28 21.40 -9.60
C CYS A 19 2.65 22.22 -8.46
N LEU A 20 3.07 23.49 -8.31
CA LEU A 20 2.52 24.42 -7.32
C LEU A 20 1.14 24.90 -7.78
N THR A 21 0.13 24.15 -7.48
CA THR A 21 -1.27 24.62 -7.38
C THR A 21 -1.67 24.58 -5.93
N VAL A 22 -2.57 25.46 -5.47
CA VAL A 22 -3.20 25.32 -4.15
C VAL A 22 -3.95 23.98 -4.21
N ALA A 23 -3.31 22.94 -3.69
CA ALA A 23 -3.79 21.58 -3.79
C ALA A 23 -4.96 21.42 -2.83
N GLU A 24 -6.01 20.75 -3.26
CA GLU A 24 -6.94 20.10 -2.35
C GLU A 24 -6.12 19.18 -1.45
N GLU A 25 -6.50 19.06 -0.19
CA GLU A 25 -5.79 18.25 0.80
C GLU A 25 -5.76 16.77 0.39
N TYR A 26 -6.80 16.33 -0.35
CA TYR A 26 -6.96 14.95 -0.83
C TYR A 26 -7.33 14.92 -2.31
N GLN A 27 -6.96 13.83 -2.98
CA GLN A 27 -7.42 13.46 -4.31
C GLN A 27 -8.27 12.20 -4.24
N THR A 28 -9.12 12.01 -5.26
CA THR A 28 -9.94 10.80 -5.38
C THR A 28 -9.33 9.88 -6.42
N TYR A 29 -9.12 8.62 -6.05
CA TYR A 29 -8.89 7.54 -6.99
C TYR A 29 -10.21 6.86 -7.32
N VAL A 30 -10.39 6.57 -8.61
CA VAL A 30 -11.49 5.74 -9.13
C VAL A 30 -10.88 4.78 -10.14
N SER A 31 -11.08 3.46 -9.95
CA SER A 31 -10.63 2.46 -10.92
C SER A 31 -11.40 2.59 -12.25
N GLU A 32 -10.80 2.12 -13.36
CA GLU A 32 -11.40 2.22 -14.70
C GLU A 32 -12.80 1.58 -14.76
N ASP A 33 -12.98 0.46 -14.08
CA ASP A 33 -14.25 -0.27 -13.97
C ASP A 33 -15.19 0.28 -12.89
N GLN A 34 -14.79 1.34 -12.21
CA GLN A 34 -15.50 1.99 -11.10
C GLN A 34 -15.78 1.07 -9.89
N SER A 35 -15.11 -0.07 -9.82
CA SER A 35 -15.29 -1.03 -8.72
C SER A 35 -14.62 -0.58 -7.41
N VAL A 36 -13.63 0.32 -7.49
CA VAL A 36 -12.86 0.83 -6.35
C VAL A 36 -12.81 2.35 -6.38
N THR A 37 -13.19 2.97 -5.28
CA THR A 37 -13.04 4.42 -5.07
C THR A 37 -12.50 4.67 -3.67
N PHE A 38 -11.52 5.59 -3.54
CA PHE A 38 -11.04 6.08 -2.25
C PHE A 38 -10.35 7.44 -2.36
N LEU A 39 -10.20 8.12 -1.23
CA LEU A 39 -9.40 9.34 -1.12
C LEU A 39 -7.96 9.00 -0.74
N TYR A 40 -7.02 9.84 -1.17
CA TYR A 40 -5.60 9.77 -0.78
C TYR A 40 -4.98 11.17 -0.70
N PRO A 41 -3.89 11.37 0.08
CA PRO A 41 -3.25 12.67 0.19
C PRO A 41 -2.75 13.19 -1.18
N SER A 42 -3.00 14.44 -1.50
CA SER A 42 -2.73 15.01 -2.83
C SER A 42 -1.25 15.17 -3.17
N ASP A 43 -0.38 15.12 -2.17
CA ASP A 43 1.08 15.15 -2.31
C ASP A 43 1.71 13.75 -2.45
N TRP A 44 0.88 12.68 -2.44
CA TRP A 44 1.34 11.32 -2.68
C TRP A 44 1.27 10.97 -4.16
N ILE A 45 2.24 10.16 -4.60
CA ILE A 45 2.30 9.61 -5.96
C ILE A 45 1.51 8.31 -5.98
N LEU A 46 0.49 8.24 -6.85
CA LEU A 46 -0.32 7.05 -7.05
C LEU A 46 0.11 6.35 -8.34
N LEU A 47 0.34 5.03 -8.27
CA LEU A 47 0.62 4.14 -9.39
C LEU A 47 -0.46 3.06 -9.44
N SER A 48 -1.11 2.98 -10.58
CA SER A 48 -2.18 2.02 -10.87
C SER A 48 -2.06 1.52 -12.31
N ARG A 49 -2.92 0.59 -12.72
CA ARG A 49 -2.96 0.12 -14.11
C ARG A 49 -3.15 1.26 -15.10
N GLU A 50 -3.93 2.26 -14.72
CA GLU A 50 -4.35 3.34 -15.59
C GLU A 50 -3.21 4.31 -15.92
N ASN A 51 -2.21 4.42 -15.05
CA ASN A 51 -1.15 5.42 -15.21
C ASN A 51 0.27 4.86 -15.24
N ILE A 52 0.47 3.57 -14.94
CA ILE A 52 1.82 2.97 -14.84
C ILE A 52 2.62 3.13 -16.14
N ASP A 53 1.99 3.03 -17.30
CA ASP A 53 2.66 3.19 -18.59
C ASP A 53 3.24 4.58 -18.75
N THR A 54 2.46 5.62 -18.44
CA THR A 54 2.91 7.01 -18.51
C THR A 54 4.08 7.26 -17.56
N MET A 55 4.04 6.67 -16.36
CA MET A 55 5.11 6.80 -15.38
C MET A 55 6.38 6.06 -15.81
N ILE A 56 6.25 4.87 -16.40
CA ILE A 56 7.38 4.11 -16.95
C ILE A 56 8.02 4.84 -18.12
N ASP A 57 7.23 5.40 -19.03
CA ASP A 57 7.75 6.15 -20.18
C ASP A 57 8.55 7.38 -19.70
N ALA A 58 8.10 8.06 -18.66
CA ALA A 58 8.85 9.15 -18.05
C ALA A 58 10.14 8.67 -17.36
N ALA A 59 10.14 7.48 -16.76
CA ALA A 59 11.29 6.87 -16.09
C ALA A 59 12.29 6.19 -17.06
N ALA A 60 11.85 5.81 -18.25
CA ALA A 60 12.65 5.03 -19.24
C ALA A 60 13.90 5.75 -19.76
N THR A 61 14.09 7.02 -19.44
CA THR A 61 15.31 7.78 -19.77
C THR A 61 16.53 7.33 -18.96
N VAL A 62 16.34 6.50 -17.91
CA VAL A 62 17.40 5.98 -17.04
C VAL A 62 17.35 4.45 -17.07
N GLU A 63 18.36 3.81 -17.67
CA GLU A 63 18.39 2.35 -17.93
C GLU A 63 18.20 1.49 -16.66
N GLU A 64 18.78 1.89 -15.53
CA GLU A 64 18.62 1.19 -14.24
C GLU A 64 17.20 1.26 -13.67
N VAL A 65 16.47 2.33 -13.99
CA VAL A 65 15.08 2.56 -13.55
C VAL A 65 14.09 1.78 -14.42
N ALA A 66 14.39 1.59 -15.71
CA ALA A 66 13.51 0.91 -16.66
C ALA A 66 13.25 -0.56 -16.27
N GLU A 67 14.27 -1.32 -15.81
CA GLU A 67 14.10 -2.72 -15.36
C GLU A 67 13.19 -2.82 -14.12
N LEU A 68 13.37 -1.87 -13.20
CA LEU A 68 12.59 -1.81 -11.97
C LEU A 68 11.14 -1.40 -12.24
N ALA A 69 10.94 -0.41 -13.10
CA ALA A 69 9.65 0.04 -13.54
C ALA A 69 8.86 -1.08 -14.24
N GLN A 70 9.53 -1.89 -15.08
CA GLN A 70 8.91 -3.05 -15.71
C GLN A 70 8.50 -4.13 -14.69
N THR A 71 9.26 -4.31 -13.61
CA THR A 71 8.90 -5.22 -12.52
C THR A 71 7.67 -4.73 -11.76
N ALA A 72 7.61 -3.43 -11.44
CA ALA A 72 6.45 -2.81 -10.80
C ALA A 72 5.20 -2.92 -11.68
N ARG A 73 5.34 -2.63 -12.99
CA ARG A 73 4.28 -2.80 -13.98
C ARG A 73 3.68 -4.20 -13.92
N THR A 74 4.54 -5.23 -13.99
CA THR A 74 4.10 -6.63 -13.96
C THR A 74 3.29 -6.94 -12.70
N GLN A 75 3.71 -6.43 -11.55
CA GLN A 75 2.98 -6.63 -10.29
C GLN A 75 1.63 -5.90 -10.27
N ILE A 76 1.60 -4.65 -10.70
CA ILE A 76 0.37 -3.85 -10.78
C ILE A 76 -0.63 -4.48 -11.76
N GLU A 77 -0.17 -4.88 -12.96
CA GLU A 77 -1.03 -5.49 -13.98
C GLU A 77 -1.56 -6.87 -13.58
N GLN A 78 -0.69 -7.72 -13.00
CA GLN A 78 -1.06 -9.09 -12.66
C GLN A 78 -1.86 -9.20 -11.36
N LEU A 79 -1.52 -8.40 -10.35
CA LEU A 79 -2.11 -8.50 -9.03
C LEU A 79 -3.20 -7.45 -8.77
N GLY A 80 -3.35 -6.45 -9.66
CA GLY A 80 -4.30 -5.37 -9.46
C GLY A 80 -3.99 -4.48 -8.26
N ILE A 81 -2.70 -4.44 -7.85
CA ILE A 81 -2.27 -3.63 -6.69
C ILE A 81 -2.24 -2.16 -7.11
N ILE A 82 -2.73 -1.29 -6.23
CA ILE A 82 -2.57 0.15 -6.32
C ILE A 82 -1.46 0.54 -5.35
N VAL A 83 -0.46 1.26 -5.83
CA VAL A 83 0.70 1.67 -5.04
C VAL A 83 0.66 3.17 -4.84
N LEU A 84 0.81 3.61 -3.58
CA LEU A 84 0.96 5.01 -3.23
C LEU A 84 2.29 5.20 -2.50
N MET A 85 2.95 6.31 -2.77
CA MET A 85 4.21 6.67 -2.11
C MET A 85 4.20 8.14 -1.74
N ASP A 86 4.74 8.48 -0.58
CA ASP A 86 4.98 9.87 -0.24
C ASP A 86 6.12 10.48 -1.10
N ALA A 87 6.23 11.80 -1.12
CA ALA A 87 7.24 12.51 -1.90
C ALA A 87 8.69 12.20 -1.48
N THR A 88 8.89 11.65 -0.29
CA THR A 88 10.22 11.28 0.23
C THR A 88 10.62 9.84 -0.11
N GLY A 89 9.62 9.00 -0.49
CA GLY A 89 9.79 7.57 -0.68
C GLY A 89 9.99 6.78 0.62
N ALA A 90 9.85 7.43 1.78
CA ALA A 90 9.98 6.75 3.07
C ALA A 90 8.74 5.92 3.42
N ASN A 91 7.57 6.33 2.94
CA ASN A 91 6.32 5.63 3.12
C ASN A 91 5.81 5.10 1.78
N ASN A 92 5.47 3.82 1.76
CA ASN A 92 4.86 3.14 0.63
C ASN A 92 3.61 2.40 1.09
N ILE A 93 2.50 2.60 0.39
CA ILE A 93 1.24 1.91 0.63
C ILE A 93 0.91 1.04 -0.59
N ASN A 94 0.59 -0.22 -0.34
CA ASN A 94 0.00 -1.11 -1.33
C ASN A 94 -1.45 -1.39 -0.94
N PHE A 95 -2.37 -1.01 -1.81
CA PHE A 95 -3.78 -1.33 -1.67
C PHE A 95 -4.17 -2.43 -2.64
N GLN A 96 -4.94 -3.41 -2.16
CA GLN A 96 -5.56 -4.45 -2.97
C GLN A 96 -6.88 -4.89 -2.34
N HIS A 97 -7.77 -5.48 -3.12
CA HIS A 97 -8.95 -6.16 -2.62
C HIS A 97 -9.07 -7.54 -3.26
N GLN A 98 -9.75 -8.43 -2.57
CA GLN A 98 -9.99 -9.79 -3.05
C GLN A 98 -11.34 -10.30 -2.59
N ASN A 99 -11.99 -11.09 -3.43
CA ASN A 99 -13.24 -11.74 -3.05
C ASN A 99 -12.95 -12.85 -2.03
N ALA A 100 -13.51 -12.71 -0.83
CA ALA A 100 -13.41 -13.73 0.23
C ALA A 100 -14.47 -14.83 0.08
N GLY A 101 -15.45 -14.65 -0.82
CA GLY A 101 -16.56 -15.59 -1.06
C GLY A 101 -17.62 -15.63 0.04
N VAL A 102 -17.32 -15.05 1.19
CA VAL A 102 -18.20 -14.93 2.37
C VAL A 102 -17.98 -13.58 3.04
N ALA A 103 -19.00 -13.06 3.73
CA ALA A 103 -18.82 -11.92 4.58
C ALA A 103 -18.00 -12.33 5.82
N LEU A 104 -16.88 -11.65 6.04
CA LEU A 104 -16.02 -11.87 7.21
C LEU A 104 -16.40 -10.91 8.33
N SER A 105 -16.28 -11.37 9.57
CA SER A 105 -16.38 -10.55 10.77
C SER A 105 -14.99 -10.19 11.31
N GLY A 106 -14.91 -9.25 12.26
CA GLY A 106 -13.68 -8.95 12.99
C GLY A 106 -13.09 -10.19 13.69
N ASP A 107 -13.96 -11.04 14.27
CA ASP A 107 -13.52 -12.30 14.91
C ASP A 107 -12.92 -13.28 13.90
N ASP A 108 -13.48 -13.36 12.68
CA ASP A 108 -12.91 -14.19 11.62
C ASP A 108 -11.53 -13.71 11.23
N LEU A 109 -11.32 -12.39 11.11
CA LEU A 109 -10.01 -11.80 10.83
C LEU A 109 -9.00 -12.10 11.95
N MET A 110 -9.41 -11.97 13.21
CA MET A 110 -8.55 -12.30 14.35
C MET A 110 -8.14 -13.76 14.35
N ASN A 111 -9.04 -14.68 13.98
CA ASN A 111 -8.74 -16.10 13.84
C ASN A 111 -7.73 -16.39 12.72
N LEU A 112 -7.68 -15.55 11.67
CA LEU A 112 -6.73 -15.67 10.58
C LEU A 112 -5.35 -15.05 10.88
N SER A 113 -5.23 -14.24 11.93
CA SER A 113 -4.05 -13.42 12.22
C SER A 113 -2.74 -14.23 12.27
N SER A 114 -2.74 -15.40 12.94
CA SER A 114 -1.55 -16.26 13.03
C SER A 114 -1.09 -16.79 11.66
N SER A 115 -2.04 -17.13 10.78
CA SER A 115 -1.71 -17.57 9.42
C SER A 115 -1.15 -16.43 8.59
N LEU A 116 -1.70 -15.21 8.72
CA LEU A 116 -1.21 -14.01 8.05
C LEU A 116 0.21 -13.65 8.52
N GLN A 117 0.47 -13.67 9.84
CA GLN A 117 1.81 -13.48 10.40
C GLN A 117 2.81 -14.51 9.86
N SER A 118 2.41 -15.77 9.75
CA SER A 118 3.25 -16.83 9.18
C SER A 118 3.59 -16.56 7.71
N ASN A 119 2.62 -16.11 6.93
CA ASN A 119 2.83 -15.76 5.51
C ASN A 119 3.81 -14.59 5.38
N ILE A 120 3.63 -13.53 6.18
CA ILE A 120 4.53 -12.38 6.19
C ILE A 120 5.94 -12.80 6.60
N SER A 121 6.09 -13.61 7.67
CA SER A 121 7.38 -14.12 8.11
C SER A 121 8.10 -14.94 7.05
N SER A 122 7.34 -15.72 6.28
CA SER A 122 7.88 -16.55 5.19
C SER A 122 8.35 -15.68 4.01
N ALA A 123 7.68 -14.55 3.76
CA ALA A 123 8.00 -13.66 2.66
C ALA A 123 9.20 -12.73 2.95
N ILE A 124 9.28 -12.20 4.17
CA ILE A 124 10.25 -11.15 4.54
C ILE A 124 11.44 -11.73 5.31
N GLY A 125 11.21 -12.64 6.25
CA GLY A 125 12.20 -13.16 7.20
C GLY A 125 12.56 -12.16 8.31
N GLY A 126 12.86 -12.64 9.50
CA GLY A 126 13.33 -11.80 10.61
C GLY A 126 12.31 -10.76 11.12
N VAL A 127 11.03 -11.07 10.99
CA VAL A 127 9.94 -10.16 11.36
C VAL A 127 9.58 -10.33 12.83
N SER A 128 9.37 -9.22 13.52
CA SER A 128 8.79 -9.18 14.88
C SER A 128 7.43 -8.52 14.82
N PHE A 129 6.40 -9.19 15.33
CA PHE A 129 5.02 -8.71 15.31
C PHE A 129 4.63 -8.10 16.65
N TYR A 130 3.76 -7.10 16.60
CA TYR A 130 2.92 -6.68 17.72
C TYR A 130 1.65 -7.54 17.75
N ASP A 131 0.94 -7.52 18.88
CA ASP A 131 -0.34 -8.22 18.98
C ASP A 131 -1.33 -7.65 17.97
N PRO A 132 -2.11 -8.50 17.25
CA PRO A 132 -3.15 -8.04 16.35
C PRO A 132 -4.24 -7.27 17.11
N GLU A 133 -4.75 -6.21 16.51
CA GLU A 133 -5.79 -5.38 17.11
C GLU A 133 -7.02 -5.27 16.21
N LEU A 134 -8.22 -5.27 16.81
CA LEU A 134 -9.44 -4.87 16.13
C LEU A 134 -9.65 -3.37 16.32
N MET A 135 -10.00 -2.70 15.23
CA MET A 135 -10.33 -1.28 15.21
C MET A 135 -11.56 -1.03 14.35
N ALA A 136 -12.30 0.03 14.61
CA ALA A 136 -13.42 0.44 13.76
C ALA A 136 -12.95 1.51 12.76
N ILE A 137 -13.18 1.28 11.46
CA ILE A 137 -12.92 2.24 10.39
C ILE A 137 -14.24 2.46 9.65
N GLY A 138 -14.77 3.69 9.67
CA GLY A 138 -16.05 4.00 9.03
C GLY A 138 -17.24 3.19 9.58
N GLY A 139 -17.12 2.63 10.79
CA GLY A 139 -18.14 1.76 11.40
C GLY A 139 -18.01 0.27 11.01
N THR A 140 -16.98 -0.10 10.27
CA THR A 140 -16.64 -1.48 9.92
C THR A 140 -15.48 -1.96 10.79
N ASP A 141 -15.58 -3.18 11.34
CA ASP A 141 -14.48 -3.80 12.07
C ASP A 141 -13.34 -4.14 11.11
N ALA A 142 -12.15 -3.65 11.40
CA ALA A 142 -10.94 -3.93 10.67
C ALA A 142 -9.88 -4.53 11.62
N MET A 143 -9.04 -5.43 11.11
CA MET A 143 -7.91 -5.95 11.85
C MET A 143 -6.64 -5.23 11.44
N LEU A 144 -5.88 -4.78 12.43
CA LEU A 144 -4.56 -4.20 12.30
C LEU A 144 -3.48 -5.23 12.66
N LEU A 145 -2.53 -5.48 11.74
CA LEU A 145 -1.29 -6.18 12.00
C LEU A 145 -0.12 -5.20 11.86
N GLN A 146 0.66 -5.05 12.93
CA GLN A 146 1.89 -4.25 12.92
C GLN A 146 3.10 -5.16 13.14
N TYR A 147 4.20 -4.81 12.46
CA TYR A 147 5.45 -5.56 12.57
C TYR A 147 6.65 -4.70 12.22
N VAL A 148 7.82 -5.11 12.69
CA VAL A 148 9.10 -4.50 12.37
C VAL A 148 10.06 -5.53 11.81
N TYR A 149 10.93 -5.10 10.90
CA TYR A 149 11.96 -5.95 10.32
C TYR A 149 13.13 -5.11 9.81
N THR A 150 14.30 -5.72 9.68
CA THR A 150 15.49 -5.07 9.12
C THR A 150 15.81 -5.70 7.77
N MET A 151 15.98 -4.90 6.74
CA MET A 151 16.37 -5.33 5.40
C MET A 151 17.52 -4.47 4.86
N ALA A 152 18.62 -5.12 4.49
CA ALA A 152 19.84 -4.43 4.02
C ALA A 152 20.42 -3.39 5.00
N GLY A 153 20.20 -3.57 6.31
CA GLY A 153 20.66 -2.67 7.36
C GLY A 153 19.76 -1.45 7.60
N ILE A 154 18.59 -1.42 6.98
CA ILE A 154 17.56 -0.40 7.19
C ILE A 154 16.41 -1.04 7.96
N ASP A 155 15.97 -0.37 9.01
CA ASP A 155 14.81 -0.78 9.79
C ASP A 155 13.53 -0.28 9.13
N PHE A 156 12.55 -1.18 9.06
CA PHE A 156 11.23 -0.91 8.49
C PHE A 156 10.15 -1.23 9.51
N THR A 157 9.13 -0.41 9.51
CA THR A 157 7.85 -0.70 10.14
C THR A 157 6.85 -1.08 9.05
N GLY A 158 6.20 -2.23 9.21
CA GLY A 158 5.08 -2.66 8.39
C GLY A 158 3.76 -2.54 9.16
N MET A 159 2.71 -2.13 8.47
CA MET A 159 1.36 -2.10 9.00
C MET A 159 0.41 -2.62 7.92
N GLN A 160 -0.41 -3.62 8.26
CA GLN A 160 -1.45 -4.12 7.36
C GLN A 160 -2.81 -3.97 8.02
N VAL A 161 -3.73 -3.34 7.30
CA VAL A 161 -5.14 -3.21 7.68
C VAL A 161 -5.96 -4.12 6.78
N TYR A 162 -6.72 -5.01 7.39
CA TYR A 162 -7.66 -5.91 6.74
C TYR A 162 -9.08 -5.49 7.08
N MET A 163 -9.85 -5.06 6.09
CA MET A 163 -11.21 -4.56 6.28
C MET A 163 -12.20 -5.30 5.39
N PRO A 164 -13.18 -6.03 5.94
CA PRO A 164 -14.23 -6.67 5.14
C PRO A 164 -15.22 -5.61 4.64
N VAL A 165 -15.56 -5.70 3.36
CA VAL A 165 -16.58 -4.87 2.71
C VAL A 165 -17.53 -5.80 1.94
N GLY A 166 -18.64 -6.18 2.54
CA GLY A 166 -19.51 -7.20 1.97
C GLY A 166 -18.82 -8.57 1.92
N THR A 167 -18.66 -9.13 0.72
CA THR A 167 -17.91 -10.38 0.48
C THR A 167 -16.46 -10.14 0.01
N GLU A 168 -16.06 -8.89 -0.10
CA GLU A 168 -14.70 -8.50 -0.43
C GLU A 168 -13.88 -8.26 0.84
N LEU A 169 -12.59 -8.47 0.73
CA LEU A 169 -11.59 -8.13 1.76
C LEU A 169 -10.65 -7.09 1.18
N ALA A 170 -10.71 -5.87 1.69
CA ALA A 170 -9.75 -4.82 1.40
C ALA A 170 -8.51 -5.00 2.27
N ILE A 171 -7.33 -4.86 1.66
CA ILE A 171 -6.04 -4.99 2.33
C ILE A 171 -5.20 -3.76 1.97
N CYS A 172 -4.82 -3.01 2.98
CA CYS A 172 -3.94 -1.86 2.86
C CYS A 172 -2.65 -2.13 3.63
N THR A 173 -1.52 -2.16 2.93
CA THR A 173 -0.21 -2.45 3.52
C THR A 173 0.67 -1.20 3.44
N LEU A 174 1.02 -0.64 4.58
CA LEU A 174 2.05 0.38 4.72
C LEU A 174 3.39 -0.28 5.00
N THR A 175 4.42 0.14 4.28
CA THR A 175 5.83 -0.11 4.59
C THR A 175 6.52 1.23 4.76
N SER A 176 7.14 1.46 5.90
CA SER A 176 7.81 2.71 6.23
C SER A 176 9.23 2.48 6.72
N SER A 177 10.16 3.29 6.22
CA SER A 177 11.52 3.44 6.75
C SER A 177 11.71 4.74 7.56
N ALA A 178 10.61 5.52 7.74
CA ALA A 178 10.63 6.73 8.55
C ALA A 178 10.71 6.40 10.04
N GLU A 179 11.40 7.24 10.82
CA GLU A 179 11.36 7.14 12.29
C GLU A 179 9.95 7.40 12.84
N ASP A 180 9.20 8.28 12.17
CA ASP A 180 7.79 8.58 12.47
C ASP A 180 6.90 8.10 11.32
N ILE A 181 6.09 7.09 11.58
CA ILE A 181 5.17 6.49 10.60
C ILE A 181 3.80 7.19 10.55
N SER A 182 3.60 8.27 11.33
CA SER A 182 2.28 8.90 11.51
C SER A 182 1.66 9.34 10.19
N ALA A 183 2.43 9.93 9.28
CA ALA A 183 1.94 10.36 7.96
C ALA A 183 1.46 9.16 7.11
N GLY A 184 2.21 8.04 7.14
CA GLY A 184 1.81 6.82 6.46
C GLY A 184 0.55 6.19 7.07
N ALA A 185 0.46 6.16 8.41
CA ALA A 185 -0.70 5.64 9.12
C ALA A 185 -1.95 6.51 8.88
N GLU A 186 -1.81 7.84 8.82
CA GLU A 186 -2.88 8.76 8.46
C GLU A 186 -3.38 8.50 7.04
N ALA A 187 -2.47 8.34 6.07
CA ALA A 187 -2.84 8.02 4.70
C ALA A 187 -3.60 6.70 4.59
N VAL A 188 -3.19 5.64 5.33
CA VAL A 188 -3.95 4.39 5.43
C VAL A 188 -5.34 4.63 5.99
N GLY A 189 -5.46 5.44 7.04
CA GLY A 189 -6.75 5.81 7.65
C GLY A 189 -7.69 6.52 6.66
N ILE A 190 -7.15 7.45 5.85
CA ILE A 190 -7.89 8.17 4.80
C ILE A 190 -8.38 7.20 3.72
N ILE A 191 -7.48 6.37 3.19
CA ILE A 191 -7.80 5.38 2.14
C ILE A 191 -8.90 4.44 2.61
N MET A 192 -8.69 3.79 3.76
CA MET A 192 -9.62 2.78 4.27
C MET A 192 -10.93 3.39 4.79
N GLY A 193 -10.89 4.62 5.34
CA GLY A 193 -12.07 5.33 5.84
C GLY A 193 -12.97 5.88 4.75
N SER A 194 -12.45 6.09 3.54
CA SER A 194 -13.19 6.60 2.37
C SER A 194 -13.43 5.52 1.31
N LEU A 195 -13.03 4.27 1.57
CA LEU A 195 -13.11 3.18 0.61
C LEU A 195 -14.55 2.81 0.28
N GLU A 196 -14.86 2.77 -1.02
CA GLU A 196 -16.08 2.22 -1.58
C GLU A 196 -15.71 1.09 -2.56
N LEU A 197 -16.27 -0.10 -2.36
CA LEU A 197 -16.19 -1.25 -3.26
C LEU A 197 -17.59 -1.52 -3.83
N GLN A 198 -17.70 -1.70 -5.16
CA GLN A 198 -18.97 -1.92 -5.87
C GLN A 198 -19.03 -3.31 -6.49
#